data_82c3cea7589d99542afce0d1199d340a
#
_entry.id   82c3cea7589d99542afce0d1199d340a
#
_cell.length_a   1.000
_cell.length_b   1.000
_cell.length_c   1.000
_cell.angle_alpha   90.00
_cell.angle_beta   90.00
_cell.angle_gamma   90.00
#
_symmetry.space_group_name_H-M   'P 1'
#
loop_
_entity.id
_entity.type
_entity.pdbx_description
1 polymer ?
#
loop_
_entity_poly.entity_id
_entity_poly.type
_entity_poly.pdbx_seq_one_letter_code
_entity_poly.pdbx_strand_id
1 'polypeptide(L)'
;MNYKELNENGFTILREWVTKPWLNNIQNILPLIFNQHRIIREQNNNGIISNGVAMNVLVSDNLFVDFLKTMIERGLIDDIQNHYFKDDCILNSFSAISNIPSESTLFYKKVHRDIRKYSGNIPLLLNMLVMVDDFTVENGGTLLLPGSHLKEETPTTKYWENNSISMTGKAGDIIIWNSNVFHASGINKTNNIRRALPITFSLPYYKQLLDYPRALGYDKKDMYNKELQALIGYNSRVPSSLSEWYLPDLQRMYK
;
A
#
# COMPACT_ATOMS: atom_id res chain seq x y z
N MET A 1 1.12 16.74 4.37
CA MET A 1 -0.15 15.96 4.47
C MET A 1 -1.16 16.69 5.36
N ASN A 2 -2.48 16.50 5.21
CA ASN A 2 -3.48 17.12 6.11
C ASN A 2 -3.74 16.20 7.32
N TYR A 3 -2.95 16.35 8.37
CA TYR A 3 -3.05 15.53 9.59
C TYR A 3 -4.30 15.80 10.41
N LYS A 4 -4.88 17.01 10.33
CA LYS A 4 -6.15 17.29 10.97
C LYS A 4 -7.26 16.41 10.39
N GLU A 5 -7.38 16.38 9.08
CA GLU A 5 -8.35 15.53 8.38
C GLU A 5 -8.10 14.03 8.64
N LEU A 6 -6.82 13.60 8.60
CA LEU A 6 -6.44 12.22 8.91
C LEU A 6 -6.82 11.81 10.34
N ASN A 7 -6.67 12.70 11.31
CA ASN A 7 -7.02 12.43 12.71
C ASN A 7 -8.54 12.46 12.96
N GLU A 8 -9.28 13.34 12.29
CA GLU A 8 -10.73 13.47 12.48
C GLU A 8 -11.51 12.41 11.69
N ASN A 9 -11.18 12.21 10.42
CA ASN A 9 -11.89 11.32 9.50
C ASN A 9 -11.24 9.94 9.36
N GLY A 10 -9.94 9.84 9.68
CA GLY A 10 -9.15 8.65 9.48
C GLY A 10 -8.47 8.56 8.11
N PHE A 11 -8.67 9.54 7.22
CA PHE A 11 -8.09 9.58 5.88
C PHE A 11 -7.94 11.01 5.36
N THR A 12 -7.10 11.17 4.34
CA THR A 12 -6.88 12.42 3.59
C THR A 12 -6.48 12.11 2.15
N ILE A 13 -6.45 13.13 1.29
CA ILE A 13 -6.05 13.00 -0.12
C ILE A 13 -4.93 13.98 -0.44
N LEU A 14 -3.87 13.47 -1.07
CA LEU A 14 -2.87 14.29 -1.75
C LEU A 14 -3.29 14.45 -3.22
N ARG A 15 -3.58 15.67 -3.64
CA ARG A 15 -4.02 15.97 -4.99
C ARG A 15 -2.84 16.15 -5.94
N GLU A 16 -2.96 15.62 -7.17
CA GLU A 16 -1.99 15.79 -8.26
C GLU A 16 -0.55 15.46 -7.84
N TRP A 17 -0.40 14.48 -6.93
CA TRP A 17 0.91 14.17 -6.36
C TRP A 17 1.80 13.41 -7.34
N VAL A 18 1.22 12.53 -8.16
CA VAL A 18 1.95 11.70 -9.12
C VAL A 18 2.01 12.39 -10.47
N THR A 19 3.20 12.41 -11.07
CA THR A 19 3.40 13.06 -12.37
C THR A 19 2.79 12.27 -13.53
N LYS A 20 2.31 12.96 -14.56
CA LYS A 20 1.76 12.34 -15.77
C LYS A 20 2.75 11.39 -16.48
N PRO A 21 4.06 11.72 -16.64
CA PRO A 21 5.00 10.79 -17.25
C PRO A 21 5.10 9.45 -16.50
N TRP A 22 5.15 9.48 -15.15
CA TRP A 22 5.20 8.28 -14.36
C TRP A 22 3.91 7.46 -14.48
N LEU A 23 2.74 8.13 -14.45
CA LEU A 23 1.45 7.47 -14.65
C LEU A 23 1.37 6.76 -15.99
N ASN A 24 1.82 7.39 -17.08
CA ASN A 24 1.85 6.77 -18.39
C ASN A 24 2.71 5.51 -18.40
N ASN A 25 3.90 5.56 -17.77
CA ASN A 25 4.77 4.39 -17.68
C ASN A 25 4.10 3.25 -16.89
N ILE A 26 3.51 3.54 -15.74
CA ILE A 26 2.80 2.55 -14.93
C ILE A 26 1.61 1.96 -15.71
N GLN A 27 0.81 2.79 -16.37
CA GLN A 27 -0.33 2.32 -17.18
C GLN A 27 0.10 1.34 -18.26
N ASN A 28 1.28 1.54 -18.86
CA ASN A 28 1.82 0.69 -19.91
C ASN A 28 2.35 -0.66 -19.38
N ILE A 29 2.98 -0.67 -18.19
CA ILE A 29 3.59 -1.90 -17.66
C ILE A 29 2.61 -2.77 -16.86
N LEU A 30 1.56 -2.21 -16.27
CA LEU A 30 0.63 -2.96 -15.41
C LEU A 30 0.01 -4.20 -16.09
N PRO A 31 -0.39 -4.19 -17.38
CA PRO A 31 -0.87 -5.41 -18.04
C PRO A 31 0.16 -6.55 -18.05
N LEU A 32 1.44 -6.23 -18.24
CA LEU A 32 2.54 -7.21 -18.20
C LEU A 32 2.74 -7.75 -16.78
N ILE A 33 2.70 -6.86 -15.76
CA ILE A 33 2.81 -7.23 -14.35
C ILE A 33 1.66 -8.16 -13.94
N PHE A 34 0.41 -7.82 -14.26
CA PHE A 34 -0.73 -8.68 -13.96
C PHE A 34 -0.61 -10.07 -14.62
N ASN A 35 -0.17 -10.12 -15.88
CA ASN A 35 0.06 -11.37 -16.59
C ASN A 35 1.18 -12.21 -15.94
N GLN A 36 2.32 -11.59 -15.59
CA GLN A 36 3.42 -12.26 -14.87
C GLN A 36 2.93 -12.87 -13.57
N HIS A 37 2.19 -12.12 -12.76
CA HIS A 37 1.64 -12.60 -11.49
C HIS A 37 0.60 -13.72 -11.69
N ARG A 38 -0.20 -13.65 -12.76
CA ARG A 38 -1.13 -14.73 -13.13
C ARG A 38 -0.37 -16.03 -13.43
N ILE A 39 0.69 -15.97 -14.24
CA ILE A 39 1.53 -17.13 -14.58
C ILE A 39 2.14 -17.75 -13.32
N ILE A 40 2.71 -16.95 -12.43
CA ILE A 40 3.30 -17.42 -11.16
C ILE A 40 2.24 -18.13 -10.31
N ARG A 41 1.03 -17.58 -10.20
CA ARG A 41 -0.07 -18.21 -9.46
C ARG A 41 -0.49 -19.54 -10.05
N GLU A 42 -0.62 -19.62 -11.38
CA GLU A 42 -0.97 -20.86 -12.11
C GLU A 42 0.09 -21.93 -11.89
N GLN A 43 1.37 -21.58 -11.98
CA GLN A 43 2.49 -22.52 -11.71
C GLN A 43 2.48 -23.07 -10.28
N ASN A 44 1.96 -22.31 -9.32
CA ASN A 44 1.82 -22.72 -7.93
C ASN A 44 0.42 -23.28 -7.58
N ASN A 45 -0.41 -23.59 -8.57
CA ASN A 45 -1.79 -24.09 -8.39
C ASN A 45 -2.67 -23.18 -7.52
N ASN A 46 -2.38 -21.88 -7.50
CA ASN A 46 -3.11 -20.87 -6.74
C ASN A 46 -4.01 -20.05 -7.69
N GLY A 47 -5.06 -20.68 -8.23
CA GLY A 47 -5.88 -20.14 -9.31
C GLY A 47 -7.05 -19.24 -8.91
N ILE A 48 -7.29 -18.97 -7.63
CA ILE A 48 -8.56 -18.37 -7.16
C ILE A 48 -8.50 -16.84 -7.09
N ILE A 49 -7.35 -16.20 -7.32
CA ILE A 49 -7.21 -14.75 -7.23
C ILE A 49 -7.50 -14.12 -8.59
N SER A 50 -8.29 -13.02 -8.58
CA SER A 50 -8.59 -12.23 -9.79
C SER A 50 -7.35 -11.95 -10.65
N ASN A 51 -7.54 -11.94 -11.95
CA ASN A 51 -6.54 -11.50 -12.92
C ASN A 51 -6.13 -10.03 -12.75
N GLY A 52 -6.92 -9.25 -12.02
CA GLY A 52 -6.67 -7.85 -11.69
C GLY A 52 -5.90 -7.62 -10.38
N VAL A 53 -5.21 -8.62 -9.83
CA VAL A 53 -4.44 -8.47 -8.58
C VAL A 53 -3.01 -8.93 -8.76
N ALA A 54 -2.05 -8.06 -8.46
CA ALA A 54 -0.62 -8.35 -8.36
C ALA A 54 -0.10 -7.86 -6.99
N MET A 55 0.28 -8.79 -6.12
CA MET A 55 0.78 -8.47 -4.78
C MET A 55 2.29 -8.29 -4.78
N ASN A 56 2.78 -7.33 -3.94
CA ASN A 56 4.23 -7.12 -3.74
C ASN A 56 5.00 -6.81 -5.04
N VAL A 57 4.46 -5.90 -5.85
CA VAL A 57 4.99 -5.54 -7.18
C VAL A 57 6.35 -4.83 -7.14
N LEU A 58 6.85 -4.43 -5.97
CA LEU A 58 8.17 -3.79 -5.84
C LEU A 58 9.28 -4.60 -6.51
N VAL A 59 9.17 -5.92 -6.47
CA VAL A 59 10.18 -6.85 -7.03
C VAL A 59 9.95 -7.17 -8.52
N SER A 60 8.89 -6.63 -9.10
CA SER A 60 8.50 -6.93 -10.49
C SER A 60 9.08 -5.94 -11.50
N ASP A 61 9.31 -4.69 -11.11
CA ASP A 61 9.88 -3.66 -11.98
C ASP A 61 10.50 -2.50 -11.17
N ASN A 62 11.58 -1.93 -11.69
CA ASN A 62 12.30 -0.82 -11.05
C ASN A 62 11.45 0.46 -10.92
N LEU A 63 10.42 0.66 -11.74
CA LEU A 63 9.51 1.82 -11.63
C LEU A 63 8.87 1.93 -10.24
N PHE A 64 8.65 0.80 -9.55
CA PHE A 64 8.10 0.80 -8.19
C PHE A 64 9.15 1.23 -7.15
N VAL A 65 10.42 0.84 -7.35
CA VAL A 65 11.54 1.30 -6.52
C VAL A 65 11.78 2.79 -6.72
N ASP A 66 11.76 3.28 -7.96
CA ASP A 66 11.90 4.70 -8.30
C ASP A 66 10.75 5.54 -7.72
N PHE A 67 9.56 4.96 -7.60
CA PHE A 67 8.44 5.63 -6.93
C PHE A 67 8.71 5.84 -5.44
N LEU A 68 9.20 4.82 -4.72
CA LEU A 68 9.61 4.99 -3.32
C LEU A 68 10.71 6.03 -3.15
N LYS A 69 11.69 6.02 -4.06
CA LYS A 69 12.74 7.04 -4.09
C LYS A 69 12.16 8.45 -4.27
N THR A 70 11.21 8.62 -5.18
CA THR A 70 10.50 9.90 -5.38
C THR A 70 9.73 10.32 -4.11
N MET A 71 9.13 9.38 -3.38
CA MET A 71 8.45 9.69 -2.11
C MET A 71 9.43 10.22 -1.05
N ILE A 72 10.64 9.66 -0.98
CA ILE A 72 11.71 10.13 -0.09
C ILE A 72 12.18 11.52 -0.55
N GLU A 73 12.57 11.68 -1.80
CA GLU A 73 13.08 12.93 -2.37
C GLU A 73 12.11 14.11 -2.24
N ARG A 74 10.81 13.84 -2.23
CA ARG A 74 9.76 14.86 -2.04
C ARG A 74 9.36 15.03 -0.57
N GLY A 75 10.06 14.40 0.37
CA GLY A 75 9.85 14.52 1.81
C GLY A 75 8.55 13.88 2.33
N LEU A 76 7.86 13.05 1.53
CA LEU A 76 6.62 12.43 1.96
C LEU A 76 6.86 11.35 3.03
N ILE A 77 7.96 10.60 2.92
CA ILE A 77 8.32 9.58 3.91
C ILE A 77 8.71 10.25 5.24
N ASP A 78 9.52 11.30 5.21
CA ASP A 78 9.89 12.06 6.40
C ASP A 78 8.66 12.68 7.08
N ASP A 79 7.72 13.21 6.29
CA ASP A 79 6.46 13.76 6.80
C ASP A 79 5.62 12.67 7.52
N ILE A 80 5.54 11.46 6.96
CA ILE A 80 4.86 10.30 7.55
C ILE A 80 5.54 9.84 8.84
N GLN A 81 6.87 9.71 8.83
CA GLN A 81 7.66 9.29 10.00
C GLN A 81 7.51 10.29 11.15
N ASN A 82 7.68 11.58 10.88
CA ASN A 82 7.66 12.60 11.92
C ASN A 82 6.28 12.88 12.52
N HIS A 83 5.21 12.76 11.74
CA HIS A 83 3.88 13.21 12.17
C HIS A 83 2.89 12.08 12.40
N TYR A 84 2.96 10.96 11.64
CA TYR A 84 2.05 9.84 11.80
C TYR A 84 2.61 8.77 12.74
N PHE A 85 3.75 8.16 12.37
CA PHE A 85 4.34 7.10 13.19
C PHE A 85 5.07 7.66 14.42
N LYS A 86 5.66 8.85 14.32
CA LYS A 86 6.60 9.44 15.29
C LYS A 86 7.79 8.52 15.55
N ASP A 87 8.18 7.79 14.55
CA ASP A 87 9.21 6.77 14.53
C ASP A 87 9.56 6.44 13.07
N ASP A 88 10.62 5.66 12.85
CA ASP A 88 10.94 5.11 11.55
C ASP A 88 9.79 4.25 11.02
N CYS A 89 9.63 4.20 9.70
CA CYS A 89 8.71 3.26 9.06
C CYS A 89 9.38 2.50 7.93
N ILE A 90 8.82 1.33 7.63
CA ILE A 90 9.22 0.51 6.50
C ILE A 90 8.05 0.25 5.55
N LEU A 91 8.35 -0.06 4.30
CA LEU A 91 7.38 -0.58 3.36
C LEU A 91 6.90 -1.95 3.83
N ASN A 92 5.62 -2.09 4.13
CA ASN A 92 5.02 -3.37 4.49
C ASN A 92 4.57 -4.16 3.25
N SER A 93 3.88 -3.48 2.32
CA SER A 93 3.45 -4.06 1.04
C SER A 93 3.33 -3.00 -0.05
N PHE A 94 3.52 -3.40 -1.30
CA PHE A 94 3.29 -2.58 -2.47
C PHE A 94 2.62 -3.45 -3.55
N SER A 95 1.37 -3.17 -3.87
CA SER A 95 0.56 -4.01 -4.75
C SER A 95 -0.03 -3.21 -5.91
N ALA A 96 -0.55 -3.91 -6.91
CA ALA A 96 -1.36 -3.35 -7.97
C ALA A 96 -2.70 -4.06 -8.03
N ILE A 97 -3.77 -3.30 -8.20
CA ILE A 97 -5.13 -3.83 -8.34
C ILE A 97 -5.85 -3.18 -9.52
N SER A 98 -6.68 -3.98 -10.17
CA SER A 98 -7.63 -3.55 -11.18
C SER A 98 -9.05 -3.83 -10.71
N ASN A 99 -9.88 -2.81 -10.59
CA ASN A 99 -11.31 -2.99 -10.37
C ASN A 99 -11.98 -3.30 -11.71
N ILE A 100 -12.13 -4.60 -11.97
CA ILE A 100 -12.69 -5.13 -13.21
C ILE A 100 -14.22 -4.98 -13.17
N PRO A 101 -14.86 -4.56 -14.28
CA PRO A 101 -16.32 -4.46 -14.37
C PRO A 101 -17.02 -5.76 -13.95
N SER A 102 -18.09 -5.63 -13.19
CA SER A 102 -18.97 -6.74 -12.75
C SER A 102 -18.33 -7.82 -11.86
N GLU A 103 -17.04 -7.76 -11.53
CA GLU A 103 -16.44 -8.65 -10.53
C GLU A 103 -16.87 -8.25 -9.11
N SER A 104 -17.71 -9.07 -8.44
CA SER A 104 -18.24 -8.77 -7.10
C SER A 104 -17.63 -9.60 -5.96
N THR A 105 -16.85 -10.64 -6.28
CA THR A 105 -16.46 -11.67 -5.30
C THR A 105 -15.11 -11.45 -4.60
N LEU A 106 -14.37 -10.41 -4.96
CA LEU A 106 -13.03 -10.18 -4.43
C LEU A 106 -13.04 -9.70 -2.98
N PHE A 107 -12.05 -10.15 -2.20
CA PHE A 107 -11.97 -9.84 -0.75
C PHE A 107 -11.92 -8.33 -0.44
N TYR A 108 -11.27 -7.53 -1.28
CA TYR A 108 -11.18 -6.09 -1.10
C TYR A 108 -12.49 -5.33 -1.40
N LYS A 109 -13.51 -6.03 -1.92
CA LYS A 109 -14.87 -5.50 -2.07
C LYS A 109 -15.73 -5.73 -0.81
N LYS A 110 -15.27 -6.58 0.13
CA LYS A 110 -15.90 -6.74 1.44
C LYS A 110 -15.40 -5.65 2.37
N VAL A 111 -16.28 -5.17 3.23
CA VAL A 111 -15.90 -4.19 4.27
C VAL A 111 -14.90 -4.81 5.23
N HIS A 112 -13.74 -4.18 5.39
CA HIS A 112 -12.66 -4.68 6.23
C HIS A 112 -11.76 -3.56 6.74
N ARG A 113 -10.86 -3.90 7.65
CA ARG A 113 -9.66 -3.16 8.05
C ARG A 113 -8.44 -3.92 7.57
N ASP A 114 -7.37 -3.22 7.21
CA ASP A 114 -6.11 -3.89 6.83
C ASP A 114 -5.37 -4.43 8.06
N ILE A 115 -5.55 -3.81 9.20
CA ILE A 115 -5.03 -4.32 10.46
C ILE A 115 -5.95 -5.42 11.01
N ARG A 116 -5.38 -6.57 11.39
CA ARG A 116 -6.16 -7.74 11.83
C ARG A 116 -6.90 -7.54 13.15
N LYS A 117 -6.35 -6.70 14.04
CA LYS A 117 -6.95 -6.32 15.32
C LYS A 117 -6.92 -4.82 15.45
N TYR A 118 -7.92 -4.24 16.04
CA TYR A 118 -7.95 -2.83 16.37
C TYR A 118 -6.73 -2.47 17.22
N SER A 119 -5.95 -1.48 16.77
CA SER A 119 -4.72 -1.06 17.45
C SER A 119 -4.91 0.16 18.36
N GLY A 120 -6.15 0.64 18.51
CA GLY A 120 -6.42 1.86 19.26
C GLY A 120 -5.68 3.05 18.66
N ASN A 121 -4.99 3.80 19.51
CA ASN A 121 -4.21 4.98 19.10
C ASN A 121 -2.77 4.63 18.64
N ILE A 122 -2.40 3.35 18.59
CA ILE A 122 -1.07 2.96 18.13
C ILE A 122 -1.05 2.94 16.59
N PRO A 123 -0.22 3.77 15.94
CA PRO A 123 -0.17 3.87 14.49
C PRO A 123 0.70 2.74 13.91
N LEU A 124 0.21 1.50 13.92
CA LEU A 124 0.98 0.34 13.45
C LEU A 124 1.17 0.31 11.93
N LEU A 125 0.15 0.72 11.18
CA LEU A 125 0.12 0.69 9.71
C LEU A 125 -0.50 2.00 9.18
N LEU A 126 0.01 2.46 8.04
CA LEU A 126 -0.58 3.52 7.22
C LEU A 126 -0.78 3.01 5.80
N ASN A 127 -1.98 3.20 5.28
CA ASN A 127 -2.31 2.81 3.92
C ASN A 127 -2.31 3.99 2.97
N MET A 128 -1.87 3.73 1.77
CA MET A 128 -1.93 4.65 0.63
C MET A 128 -2.52 3.94 -0.58
N LEU A 129 -3.25 4.66 -1.40
CA LEU A 129 -3.77 4.18 -2.68
C LEU A 129 -3.51 5.23 -3.75
N VAL A 130 -2.59 4.94 -4.65
CA VAL A 130 -2.33 5.77 -5.83
C VAL A 130 -3.41 5.51 -6.86
N MET A 131 -4.10 6.55 -7.29
CA MET A 131 -5.06 6.48 -8.39
C MET A 131 -4.30 6.46 -9.72
N VAL A 132 -4.25 5.29 -10.37
CA VAL A 132 -3.62 5.16 -11.71
C VAL A 132 -4.57 5.65 -12.80
N ASP A 133 -5.85 5.51 -12.59
CA ASP A 133 -6.93 6.06 -13.40
C ASP A 133 -7.79 7.01 -12.57
N ASP A 134 -8.66 7.81 -13.21
CA ASP A 134 -9.65 8.63 -12.50
C ASP A 134 -10.57 7.73 -11.68
N PHE A 135 -10.87 8.13 -10.44
CA PHE A 135 -11.85 7.45 -9.59
C PHE A 135 -13.16 8.21 -9.58
N THR A 136 -14.23 7.51 -9.88
CA THR A 136 -15.61 8.01 -9.82
C THR A 136 -16.48 7.05 -8.99
N VAL A 137 -17.67 7.47 -8.65
CA VAL A 137 -18.66 6.60 -8.00
C VAL A 137 -19.02 5.42 -8.91
N GLU A 138 -19.16 5.67 -10.21
CA GLU A 138 -19.57 4.69 -11.22
C GLU A 138 -18.52 3.62 -11.46
N ASN A 139 -17.22 3.98 -11.47
CA ASN A 139 -16.14 3.01 -11.69
C ASN A 139 -15.63 2.35 -10.40
N GLY A 140 -16.37 2.54 -9.30
CA GLY A 140 -16.12 1.88 -8.03
C GLY A 140 -14.97 2.49 -7.25
N GLY A 141 -14.96 3.82 -7.07
CA GLY A 141 -14.06 4.51 -6.17
C GLY A 141 -14.04 3.84 -4.79
N THR A 142 -12.90 3.88 -4.12
CA THR A 142 -12.74 3.28 -2.79
C THR A 142 -13.73 3.89 -1.80
N LEU A 143 -14.44 3.04 -1.06
CA LEU A 143 -15.37 3.44 -0.01
C LEU A 143 -14.61 3.47 1.32
N LEU A 144 -14.69 4.58 2.05
CA LEU A 144 -14.14 4.74 3.40
C LEU A 144 -15.25 5.14 4.37
N LEU A 145 -15.19 4.63 5.61
CA LEU A 145 -16.12 5.02 6.67
C LEU A 145 -15.47 6.05 7.58
N PRO A 146 -15.85 7.34 7.50
CA PRO A 146 -15.24 8.39 8.31
C PRO A 146 -15.34 8.12 9.81
N GLY A 147 -14.25 8.41 10.54
CA GLY A 147 -14.19 8.26 12.01
C GLY A 147 -14.18 6.81 12.51
N SER A 148 -14.21 5.80 11.62
CA SER A 148 -14.24 4.39 12.03
C SER A 148 -12.93 3.90 12.61
N HIS A 149 -11.82 4.62 12.39
CA HIS A 149 -10.52 4.32 13.02
C HIS A 149 -10.50 4.58 14.52
N LEU A 150 -11.47 5.32 15.05
CA LEU A 150 -11.61 5.61 16.48
C LEU A 150 -12.45 4.58 17.24
N LYS A 151 -13.00 3.57 16.54
CA LYS A 151 -13.93 2.59 17.09
C LYS A 151 -13.42 1.18 16.84
N GLU A 152 -13.51 0.31 17.83
CA GLU A 152 -13.14 -1.10 17.69
C GLU A 152 -14.22 -1.90 16.95
N GLU A 153 -15.48 -1.57 17.17
CA GLU A 153 -16.63 -2.33 16.70
C GLU A 153 -16.75 -2.31 15.17
N THR A 154 -17.08 -3.47 14.61
CA THR A 154 -17.41 -3.58 13.19
C THR A 154 -18.75 -2.89 12.90
N PRO A 155 -18.83 -2.03 11.88
CA PRO A 155 -20.08 -1.37 11.54
C PRO A 155 -21.12 -2.38 11.08
N THR A 156 -22.39 -2.14 11.46
CA THR A 156 -23.50 -2.88 10.85
C THR A 156 -23.62 -2.55 9.36
N THR A 157 -24.16 -3.46 8.56
CA THR A 157 -24.37 -3.24 7.12
C THR A 157 -25.12 -1.93 6.85
N LYS A 158 -26.22 -1.69 7.57
CA LYS A 158 -27.01 -0.48 7.44
C LYS A 158 -26.21 0.79 7.78
N TYR A 159 -25.38 0.75 8.83
CA TYR A 159 -24.55 1.90 9.19
C TYR A 159 -23.47 2.18 8.11
N TRP A 160 -22.83 1.12 7.62
CA TRP A 160 -21.87 1.20 6.52
C TRP A 160 -22.49 1.82 5.26
N GLU A 161 -23.63 1.31 4.80
CA GLU A 161 -24.30 1.77 3.59
C GLU A 161 -24.72 3.25 3.66
N ASN A 162 -25.13 3.72 4.85
CA ASN A 162 -25.58 5.10 5.03
C ASN A 162 -24.44 6.10 5.28
N ASN A 163 -23.26 5.66 5.73
CA ASN A 163 -22.22 6.59 6.21
C ASN A 163 -20.88 6.43 5.49
N SER A 164 -20.66 5.37 4.69
CA SER A 164 -19.45 5.27 3.88
C SER A 164 -19.49 6.28 2.73
N ILE A 165 -18.32 6.85 2.43
CA ILE A 165 -18.17 7.80 1.33
C ILE A 165 -17.28 7.23 0.24
N SER A 166 -17.65 7.47 -1.02
CA SER A 166 -16.84 7.09 -2.18
C SER A 166 -15.74 8.13 -2.40
N MET A 167 -14.52 7.68 -2.36
CA MET A 167 -13.37 8.52 -2.66
C MET A 167 -13.24 8.69 -4.17
N THR A 168 -13.38 9.93 -4.62
CA THR A 168 -13.26 10.31 -6.03
C THR A 168 -12.07 11.22 -6.24
N GLY A 169 -11.46 11.15 -7.43
CA GLY A 169 -10.28 11.95 -7.75
C GLY A 169 -9.77 11.69 -9.16
N LYS A 170 -8.67 12.35 -9.49
CA LYS A 170 -8.01 12.23 -10.78
C LYS A 170 -6.84 11.24 -10.70
N ALA A 171 -6.48 10.68 -11.84
CA ALA A 171 -5.23 9.94 -11.96
C ALA A 171 -4.06 10.79 -11.44
N GLY A 172 -3.27 10.23 -10.51
CA GLY A 172 -2.20 10.93 -9.82
C GLY A 172 -2.54 11.44 -8.42
N ASP A 173 -3.80 11.41 -8.02
CA ASP A 173 -4.18 11.63 -6.62
C ASP A 173 -3.79 10.41 -5.78
N ILE A 174 -3.52 10.63 -4.49
CA ILE A 174 -3.22 9.57 -3.53
C ILE A 174 -4.18 9.68 -2.35
N ILE A 175 -4.95 8.63 -2.09
CA ILE A 175 -5.71 8.50 -0.85
C ILE A 175 -4.77 7.93 0.22
N ILE A 176 -4.80 8.49 1.42
CA ILE A 176 -4.04 8.00 2.59
C ILE A 176 -5.01 7.79 3.73
N TRP A 177 -4.92 6.64 4.41
CA TRP A 177 -5.79 6.36 5.56
C TRP A 177 -5.12 5.53 6.65
N ASN A 178 -5.58 5.75 7.88
CA ASN A 178 -5.22 4.93 9.04
C ASN A 178 -5.75 3.49 8.84
N SER A 179 -4.94 2.49 9.07
CA SER A 179 -5.29 1.08 8.84
C SER A 179 -6.46 0.56 9.68
N ASN A 180 -6.87 1.30 10.72
CA ASN A 180 -8.09 1.03 11.48
C ASN A 180 -9.37 1.49 10.76
N VAL A 181 -9.29 2.27 9.67
CA VAL A 181 -10.47 2.70 8.90
C VAL A 181 -11.11 1.52 8.21
N PHE A 182 -12.42 1.34 8.40
CA PHE A 182 -13.19 0.40 7.60
C PHE A 182 -13.34 0.90 6.18
N HIS A 183 -13.03 0.03 5.23
CA HIS A 183 -13.06 0.38 3.81
C HIS A 183 -13.43 -0.82 2.92
N ALA A 184 -13.74 -0.52 1.68
CA ALA A 184 -13.97 -1.49 0.62
C ALA A 184 -13.74 -0.84 -0.75
N SER A 185 -13.51 -1.64 -1.78
CA SER A 185 -13.61 -1.17 -3.15
C SER A 185 -15.08 -1.04 -3.55
N GLY A 186 -15.46 0.07 -4.16
CA GLY A 186 -16.78 0.23 -4.77
C GLY A 186 -16.98 -0.74 -5.95
N ILE A 187 -18.22 -0.96 -6.34
CA ILE A 187 -18.56 -1.78 -7.51
C ILE A 187 -18.32 -0.96 -8.78
N ASN A 188 -17.52 -1.51 -9.69
CA ASN A 188 -17.34 -0.91 -11.01
C ASN A 188 -18.53 -1.25 -11.93
N LYS A 189 -19.35 -0.25 -12.19
CA LYS A 189 -20.56 -0.34 -13.05
C LYS A 189 -20.30 0.12 -14.48
N THR A 190 -19.05 0.53 -14.78
CA THR A 190 -18.63 0.96 -16.13
C THR A 190 -18.15 -0.23 -16.95
N ASN A 191 -17.82 0.01 -18.21
CA ASN A 191 -17.20 -1.00 -19.09
C ASN A 191 -15.66 -0.94 -19.06
N ASN A 192 -15.07 -0.03 -18.30
CA ASN A 192 -13.63 0.19 -18.26
C ASN A 192 -13.02 -0.30 -16.94
N ILE A 193 -11.83 -0.83 -17.01
CA ILE A 193 -11.03 -1.21 -15.83
C ILE A 193 -10.57 0.06 -15.11
N ARG A 194 -10.60 0.06 -13.78
CA ARG A 194 -10.05 1.11 -12.93
C ARG A 194 -8.87 0.54 -12.12
N ARG A 195 -7.66 1.10 -12.32
CA ARG A 195 -6.41 0.61 -11.71
C ARG A 195 -5.98 1.49 -10.55
N ALA A 196 -5.35 0.85 -9.56
CA ALA A 196 -4.78 1.51 -8.40
C ALA A 196 -3.54 0.77 -7.89
N LEU A 197 -2.72 1.47 -7.11
CA LEU A 197 -1.56 0.89 -6.43
C LEU A 197 -1.72 1.06 -4.92
N PRO A 198 -2.18 0.02 -4.21
CA PRO A 198 -2.15 -0.01 -2.74
C PRO A 198 -0.71 -0.13 -2.24
N ILE A 199 -0.35 0.73 -1.29
CA ILE A 199 0.94 0.73 -0.61
C ILE A 199 0.65 0.79 0.89
N THR A 200 1.34 -0.02 1.68
CA THR A 200 1.22 0.00 3.14
C THR A 200 2.58 0.22 3.75
N PHE A 201 2.67 1.17 4.65
CA PHE A 201 3.82 1.38 5.52
C PHE A 201 3.52 0.89 6.93
N SER A 202 4.55 0.42 7.63
CA SER A 202 4.42 -0.07 9.01
C SER A 202 5.61 0.34 9.86
N LEU A 203 5.45 0.26 11.17
CA LEU A 203 6.60 0.29 12.07
C LEU A 203 7.56 -0.87 11.78
N PRO A 204 8.89 -0.72 11.97
CA PRO A 204 9.90 -1.70 11.56
C PRO A 204 9.76 -3.09 12.20
N TYR A 205 9.15 -3.17 13.38
CA TYR A 205 8.90 -4.44 14.09
C TYR A 205 7.61 -5.15 13.64
N TYR A 206 6.81 -4.53 12.76
CA TYR A 206 5.66 -5.19 12.15
C TYR A 206 6.11 -5.92 10.87
N LYS A 207 5.87 -7.22 10.81
CA LYS A 207 6.39 -8.07 9.74
C LYS A 207 5.87 -7.67 8.35
N GLN A 208 6.79 -7.46 7.41
CA GLN A 208 6.47 -7.23 5.99
C GLN A 208 5.73 -8.43 5.39
N LEU A 209 4.83 -8.18 4.42
CA LEU A 209 4.12 -9.25 3.69
C LEU A 209 5.05 -10.06 2.76
N LEU A 210 6.12 -9.44 2.30
CA LEU A 210 7.22 -10.08 1.57
C LEU A 210 8.53 -9.62 2.19
N ASP A 211 9.50 -10.51 2.34
CA ASP A 211 10.88 -10.15 2.69
C ASP A 211 11.54 -9.45 1.50
N TYR A 212 11.28 -8.13 1.37
CA TYR A 212 11.81 -7.34 0.25
C TYR A 212 13.33 -7.32 0.18
N PRO A 213 14.09 -7.18 1.29
CA PRO A 213 15.54 -7.26 1.25
C PRO A 213 16.07 -8.56 0.64
N ARG A 214 15.45 -9.69 0.99
CA ARG A 214 15.80 -10.99 0.44
C ARG A 214 15.37 -11.14 -1.02
N ALA A 215 14.16 -10.69 -1.35
CA ALA A 215 13.60 -10.81 -2.69
C ALA A 215 14.32 -9.94 -3.73
N LEU A 216 14.78 -8.76 -3.33
CA LEU A 216 15.57 -7.85 -4.16
C LEU A 216 17.04 -8.27 -4.24
N GLY A 217 17.56 -8.96 -3.20
CA GLY A 217 18.95 -9.40 -3.04
C GLY A 217 19.70 -8.58 -2.00
N TYR A 218 20.33 -9.26 -1.05
CA TYR A 218 21.16 -8.61 -0.03
C TYR A 218 22.42 -7.96 -0.62
N ASP A 219 22.95 -8.54 -1.71
CA ASP A 219 24.06 -8.04 -2.49
C ASP A 219 23.78 -6.71 -3.20
N LYS A 220 22.49 -6.40 -3.43
CA LYS A 220 22.06 -5.16 -4.08
C LYS A 220 21.83 -4.01 -3.10
N LYS A 221 22.01 -4.21 -1.80
CA LYS A 221 21.79 -3.19 -0.78
C LYS A 221 22.45 -1.86 -1.13
N ASP A 222 23.73 -1.92 -1.52
CA ASP A 222 24.56 -0.73 -1.78
C ASP A 222 24.18 0.02 -3.08
N MET A 223 23.27 -0.53 -3.90
CA MET A 223 22.69 0.18 -5.04
C MET A 223 21.67 1.25 -4.61
N TYR A 224 21.20 1.20 -3.36
CA TYR A 224 20.21 2.10 -2.79
C TYR A 224 20.87 3.06 -1.80
N ASN A 225 20.40 4.31 -1.74
CA ASN A 225 20.80 5.24 -0.68
C ASN A 225 20.29 4.76 0.69
N LYS A 226 20.80 5.33 1.78
CA LYS A 226 20.51 4.86 3.14
C LYS A 226 19.03 4.96 3.52
N GLU A 227 18.35 6.00 3.07
CA GLU A 227 16.93 6.23 3.33
C GLU A 227 16.08 5.16 2.64
N LEU A 228 16.39 4.85 1.37
CA LEU A 228 15.69 3.81 0.62
C LEU A 228 15.99 2.41 1.16
N GLN A 229 17.23 2.14 1.59
CA GLN A 229 17.58 0.90 2.30
C GLN A 229 16.73 0.72 3.56
N ALA A 230 16.61 1.77 4.38
CA ALA A 230 15.79 1.76 5.59
C ALA A 230 14.31 1.52 5.26
N LEU A 231 13.77 2.26 4.28
CA LEU A 231 12.37 2.15 3.87
C LEU A 231 12.03 0.76 3.31
N ILE A 232 12.90 0.14 2.51
CA ILE A 232 12.72 -1.22 1.99
C ILE A 232 12.81 -2.27 3.11
N GLY A 233 13.47 -1.95 4.24
CA GLY A 233 13.58 -2.83 5.39
C GLY A 233 14.93 -3.55 5.54
N TYR A 234 15.96 -3.16 4.79
CA TYR A 234 17.30 -3.76 4.96
C TYR A 234 17.83 -3.62 6.39
N ASN A 235 17.50 -2.51 7.07
CA ASN A 235 17.94 -2.27 8.44
C ASN A 235 17.06 -2.96 9.50
N SER A 236 15.91 -3.51 9.10
CA SER A 236 14.91 -4.13 10.02
C SER A 236 14.82 -5.64 9.83
N ARG A 237 15.72 -6.24 9.05
CA ARG A 237 15.71 -7.68 8.84
C ARG A 237 16.20 -8.44 10.07
N VAL A 238 15.69 -9.62 10.28
CA VAL A 238 16.13 -10.51 11.36
C VAL A 238 17.41 -11.25 10.93
N PRO A 239 18.46 -11.30 11.78
CA PRO A 239 19.65 -12.11 11.50
C PRO A 239 19.29 -13.59 11.33
N SER A 240 19.95 -14.26 10.40
CA SER A 240 19.69 -15.66 10.05
C SER A 240 20.58 -16.66 10.80
N SER A 241 21.58 -16.18 11.55
CA SER A 241 22.52 -17.02 12.31
C SER A 241 23.10 -16.27 13.50
N LEU A 242 23.67 -17.01 14.46
CA LEU A 242 24.41 -16.42 15.59
C LEU A 242 25.65 -15.67 15.11
N SER A 243 26.32 -16.15 14.07
CA SER A 243 27.46 -15.45 13.49
C SER A 243 27.06 -14.08 12.95
N GLU A 244 25.89 -13.96 12.34
CA GLU A 244 25.35 -12.69 11.88
C GLU A 244 24.89 -11.81 13.05
N TRP A 245 24.27 -12.41 14.08
CA TRP A 245 23.85 -11.69 15.29
C TRP A 245 25.03 -11.04 16.03
N TYR A 246 26.18 -11.72 16.08
CA TYR A 246 27.38 -11.24 16.78
C TYR A 246 28.32 -10.42 15.90
N LEU A 247 27.93 -10.01 14.68
CA LEU A 247 28.71 -9.05 13.91
C LEU A 247 28.90 -7.74 14.68
N PRO A 248 30.05 -7.07 14.52
CA PRO A 248 30.24 -5.70 15.01
C PRO A 248 29.14 -4.76 14.44
N ASP A 249 28.73 -3.76 15.21
CA ASP A 249 27.60 -2.88 14.86
C ASP A 249 27.71 -2.26 13.46
N LEU A 250 28.93 -1.88 13.04
CA LEU A 250 29.17 -1.31 11.70
C LEU A 250 28.98 -2.30 10.55
N GLN A 251 28.99 -3.60 10.83
CA GLN A 251 28.84 -4.66 9.84
C GLN A 251 27.43 -5.27 9.84
N ARG A 252 26.59 -4.90 10.81
CA ARG A 252 25.20 -5.38 10.89
C ARG A 252 24.34 -4.73 9.81
N MET A 253 23.50 -5.55 9.16
CA MET A 253 22.43 -5.05 8.28
C MET A 253 21.14 -4.71 9.02
N TYR A 254 21.08 -4.95 10.31
CA TYR A 254 19.95 -4.62 11.20
C TYR A 254 20.43 -3.71 12.32
N LYS A 255 19.53 -2.93 12.87
CA LYS A 255 19.75 -2.05 14.02
C LYS A 255 18.91 -2.51 15.20
#